data_15c099e34ba0869df2288da34e0ddd9c
#
_entry.id   15c099e34ba0869df2288da34e0ddd9c
#
_cell.length_a   1.000
_cell.length_b   1.000
_cell.length_c   1.000
_cell.angle_alpha   90.00
_cell.angle_beta   90.00
_cell.angle_gamma   90.00
#
_symmetry.space_group_name_H-M   'P 1'
#
loop_
_entity.id
_entity.type
_entity.pdbx_description
1 polymer ?
#
loop_
_entity_poly.entity_id
_entity_poly.type
_entity_poly.pdbx_seq_one_letter_code
_entity_poly.pdbx_strand_id
1 'polypeptide(L)'
;MVEKEVYQHVEAVRRFNRFYTKQIGVLHERLLRSPFSLTEARVIYELAHHEKSTATELSNELGLDAGYLSRLLRSFKKRGLIHKQPSQTDGRQNLLSLTEQGEEAFAMLNARSRSEVAAIMSVFSASDQNRLVKAMHTIEGLLGAQPERKIPYLLRPHQPGDMGWVVHRHGMLYAEEYGWDELFEALVASIVAKFIQHYNPKQERCWMAEMDGEIVGSVFLVKKSRTVAQLRLLLVEPKARGLGISG
;
A
#
# COMPACT_ATOMS: atom_id res chain seq x y z
N MET A 1 -14.25 11.04 29.44
CA MET A 1 -13.88 11.66 28.16
C MET A 1 -13.43 10.60 27.16
N VAL A 2 -12.49 9.74 27.51
CA VAL A 2 -11.94 8.66 26.63
C VAL A 2 -13.02 7.72 26.09
N GLU A 3 -13.97 7.25 26.90
CA GLU A 3 -15.05 6.34 26.44
C GLU A 3 -15.98 6.95 25.38
N LYS A 4 -16.27 8.26 25.49
CA LYS A 4 -17.12 8.97 24.52
C LYS A 4 -16.42 9.14 23.19
N GLU A 5 -15.12 9.37 23.18
CA GLU A 5 -14.30 9.49 22.00
C GLU A 5 -14.15 8.14 21.28
N VAL A 6 -13.87 7.08 22.01
CA VAL A 6 -13.82 5.71 21.47
C VAL A 6 -15.17 5.32 20.84
N TYR A 7 -16.28 5.65 21.49
CA TYR A 7 -17.61 5.38 20.94
C TYR A 7 -17.84 6.13 19.61
N GLN A 8 -17.43 7.37 19.50
CA GLN A 8 -17.53 8.16 18.26
C GLN A 8 -16.70 7.53 17.13
N HIS A 9 -15.48 7.06 17.42
CA HIS A 9 -14.63 6.37 16.44
C HIS A 9 -15.28 5.06 15.98
N VAL A 10 -15.82 4.27 16.88
CA VAL A 10 -16.54 3.03 16.55
C VAL A 10 -17.70 3.32 15.59
N GLU A 11 -18.54 4.33 15.88
CA GLU A 11 -19.67 4.68 15.01
C GLU A 11 -19.22 5.22 13.64
N ALA A 12 -18.11 5.96 13.59
CA ALA A 12 -17.53 6.42 12.33
C ALA A 12 -17.07 5.25 11.45
N VAL A 13 -16.35 4.27 12.02
CA VAL A 13 -15.90 3.07 11.31
C VAL A 13 -17.11 2.24 10.84
N ARG A 14 -18.11 2.03 11.71
CA ARG A 14 -19.35 1.30 11.33
C ARG A 14 -20.11 1.98 10.21
N ARG A 15 -20.20 3.32 10.22
CA ARG A 15 -20.82 4.10 9.14
C ARG A 15 -20.05 3.94 7.83
N PHE A 16 -18.72 4.05 7.88
CA PHE A 16 -17.86 3.87 6.71
C PHE A 16 -18.02 2.46 6.14
N ASN A 17 -18.01 1.41 6.95
CA ASN A 17 -18.18 0.03 6.50
C ASN A 17 -19.52 -0.15 5.76
N ARG A 18 -20.64 0.38 6.29
CA ARG A 18 -21.95 0.32 5.63
C ARG A 18 -21.96 1.08 4.29
N PHE A 19 -21.35 2.24 4.25
CA PHE A 19 -21.22 3.03 3.02
C PHE A 19 -20.39 2.29 1.99
N TYR A 20 -19.20 1.84 2.37
CA TYR A 20 -18.24 1.24 1.45
C TYR A 20 -18.72 -0.11 0.90
N THR A 21 -19.28 -0.98 1.71
CA THR A 21 -19.88 -2.26 1.24
C THR A 21 -21.00 -2.05 0.23
N LYS A 22 -21.81 -1.00 0.40
CA LYS A 22 -22.82 -0.61 -0.61
C LYS A 22 -22.14 -0.12 -1.89
N GLN A 23 -21.12 0.73 -1.77
CA GLN A 23 -20.43 1.34 -2.91
C GLN A 23 -19.73 0.31 -3.80
N ILE A 24 -19.10 -0.71 -3.23
CA ILE A 24 -18.42 -1.78 -3.97
C ILE A 24 -19.33 -2.95 -4.36
N GLY A 25 -20.64 -2.82 -4.15
CA GLY A 25 -21.61 -3.80 -4.59
C GLY A 25 -21.57 -5.18 -3.92
N VAL A 26 -20.90 -5.31 -2.77
CA VAL A 26 -20.75 -6.59 -2.03
C VAL A 26 -22.09 -7.22 -1.64
N LEU A 27 -23.13 -6.40 -1.48
CA LEU A 27 -24.49 -6.84 -1.11
C LEU A 27 -25.29 -7.42 -2.28
N HIS A 28 -24.76 -7.39 -3.50
CA HIS A 28 -25.41 -8.03 -4.64
C HIS A 28 -25.21 -9.54 -4.57
N GLU A 29 -26.25 -10.32 -4.85
CA GLU A 29 -26.20 -11.79 -4.82
C GLU A 29 -25.09 -12.37 -5.74
N ARG A 30 -24.75 -11.63 -6.80
CA ARG A 30 -23.72 -12.02 -7.77
C ARG A 30 -22.73 -10.88 -7.95
N LEU A 31 -21.48 -11.14 -7.60
CA LEU A 31 -20.40 -10.17 -7.75
C LEU A 31 -20.19 -9.85 -9.24
N LEU A 32 -20.05 -8.55 -9.56
CA LEU A 32 -19.70 -8.10 -10.91
C LEU A 32 -20.65 -8.62 -12.01
N ARG A 33 -21.92 -8.85 -11.69
CA ARG A 33 -22.88 -9.50 -12.60
C ARG A 33 -22.36 -10.84 -13.17
N SER A 34 -21.54 -11.55 -12.41
CA SER A 34 -20.97 -12.84 -12.78
C SER A 34 -21.75 -13.99 -12.13
N PRO A 35 -21.55 -15.26 -12.56
CA PRO A 35 -22.15 -16.42 -11.91
C PRO A 35 -21.47 -16.78 -10.58
N PHE A 36 -20.56 -15.94 -10.07
CA PHE A 36 -19.78 -16.19 -8.88
C PHE A 36 -20.20 -15.29 -7.71
N SER A 37 -20.24 -15.85 -6.50
CA SER A 37 -20.34 -15.08 -5.27
C SER A 37 -19.01 -14.35 -4.99
N LEU A 38 -19.03 -13.38 -4.05
CA LEU A 38 -17.82 -12.69 -3.62
C LEU A 38 -16.73 -13.67 -3.15
N THR A 39 -17.11 -14.65 -2.33
CA THR A 39 -16.16 -15.65 -1.80
C THR A 39 -15.60 -16.54 -2.92
N GLU A 40 -16.43 -16.96 -3.87
CA GLU A 40 -15.96 -17.72 -5.02
C GLU A 40 -14.97 -16.91 -5.87
N ALA A 41 -15.29 -15.65 -6.16
CA ALA A 41 -14.41 -14.76 -6.91
C ALA A 41 -13.09 -14.51 -6.18
N ARG A 42 -13.11 -14.37 -4.85
CA ARG A 42 -11.89 -14.19 -4.05
C ARG A 42 -11.01 -15.45 -4.07
N VAL A 43 -11.58 -16.64 -3.94
CA VAL A 43 -10.82 -17.89 -4.04
C VAL A 43 -10.21 -18.09 -5.43
N ILE A 44 -10.94 -17.73 -6.50
CA ILE A 44 -10.39 -17.76 -7.88
C ILE A 44 -9.23 -16.78 -8.01
N TYR A 45 -9.36 -15.58 -7.42
CA TYR A 45 -8.31 -14.56 -7.43
C TYR A 45 -7.02 -15.07 -6.77
N GLU A 46 -7.12 -15.63 -5.57
CA GLU A 46 -5.94 -16.16 -4.87
C GLU A 46 -5.28 -17.32 -5.65
N LEU A 47 -6.08 -18.24 -6.20
CA LEU A 47 -5.56 -19.33 -7.02
C LEU A 47 -4.87 -18.86 -8.32
N ALA A 48 -5.27 -17.71 -8.87
CA ALA A 48 -4.64 -17.11 -10.03
C ALA A 48 -3.29 -16.43 -9.72
N HIS A 49 -3.09 -16.00 -8.46
CA HIS A 49 -1.86 -15.29 -8.04
C HIS A 49 -0.83 -16.21 -7.40
N HIS A 50 -1.20 -17.45 -7.10
CA HIS A 50 -0.32 -18.47 -6.55
C HIS A 50 -0.24 -19.66 -7.50
N GLU A 51 0.95 -20.01 -7.97
CA GLU A 51 1.12 -21.15 -8.89
C GLU A 51 0.53 -22.46 -8.33
N LYS A 52 0.62 -22.67 -7.03
CA LYS A 52 0.06 -23.82 -6.30
C LYS A 52 -0.23 -23.41 -4.86
N SER A 53 -1.44 -23.64 -4.42
CA SER A 53 -1.86 -23.39 -3.02
C SER A 53 -2.49 -24.63 -2.43
N THR A 54 -2.36 -24.80 -1.12
CA THR A 54 -3.12 -25.81 -0.37
C THR A 54 -4.44 -25.23 0.13
N ALA A 55 -5.41 -26.08 0.45
CA ALA A 55 -6.66 -25.63 1.05
C ALA A 55 -6.44 -24.96 2.42
N THR A 56 -5.40 -25.36 3.16
CA THR A 56 -5.05 -24.77 4.46
C THR A 56 -4.52 -23.35 4.30
N GLU A 57 -3.64 -23.12 3.33
CA GLU A 57 -3.13 -21.78 3.01
C GLU A 57 -4.27 -20.85 2.61
N LEU A 58 -5.13 -21.25 1.69
CA LEU A 58 -6.30 -20.47 1.29
C LEU A 58 -7.27 -20.19 2.45
N SER A 59 -7.48 -21.17 3.34
CA SER A 59 -8.33 -21.01 4.52
C SER A 59 -7.78 -19.92 5.45
N ASN A 60 -6.47 -19.94 5.71
CA ASN A 60 -5.78 -18.98 6.58
C ASN A 60 -5.77 -17.58 5.95
N GLU A 61 -5.43 -17.49 4.68
CA GLU A 61 -5.31 -16.21 3.95
C GLU A 61 -6.66 -15.50 3.83
N LEU A 62 -7.71 -16.25 3.54
CA LEU A 62 -9.06 -15.69 3.36
C LEU A 62 -9.89 -15.67 4.67
N GLY A 63 -9.38 -16.21 5.77
CA GLY A 63 -10.12 -16.32 7.03
C GLY A 63 -11.40 -17.16 6.90
N LEU A 64 -11.41 -18.18 6.01
CA LEU A 64 -12.58 -19.00 5.75
C LEU A 64 -12.58 -20.26 6.62
N ASP A 65 -13.79 -20.66 7.05
CA ASP A 65 -13.98 -21.97 7.69
C ASP A 65 -13.58 -23.11 6.75
N ALA A 66 -12.78 -24.06 7.24
CA ALA A 66 -12.24 -25.16 6.44
C ALA A 66 -13.31 -26.04 5.79
N GLY A 67 -14.43 -26.27 6.51
CA GLY A 67 -15.56 -27.04 5.99
C GLY A 67 -16.29 -26.29 4.86
N TYR A 68 -16.46 -24.97 5.02
CA TYR A 68 -17.03 -24.13 3.97
C TYR A 68 -16.13 -24.12 2.73
N LEU A 69 -14.83 -23.85 2.88
CA LEU A 69 -13.87 -23.86 1.77
C LEU A 69 -13.84 -25.23 1.08
N SER A 70 -13.88 -26.34 1.84
CA SER A 70 -13.91 -27.69 1.26
C SER A 70 -15.13 -27.91 0.35
N ARG A 71 -16.32 -27.43 0.75
CA ARG A 71 -17.54 -27.49 -0.09
C ARG A 71 -17.40 -26.67 -1.34
N LEU A 72 -16.84 -25.46 -1.23
CA LEU A 72 -16.60 -24.56 -2.34
C LEU A 72 -15.61 -25.15 -3.36
N LEU A 73 -14.48 -25.66 -2.90
CA LEU A 73 -13.47 -26.33 -3.76
C LEU A 73 -14.03 -27.58 -4.44
N ARG A 74 -14.93 -28.32 -3.78
CA ARG A 74 -15.64 -29.45 -4.40
C ARG A 74 -16.55 -28.98 -5.54
N SER A 75 -17.25 -27.86 -5.34
CA SER A 75 -18.05 -27.23 -6.38
C SER A 75 -17.18 -26.79 -7.56
N PHE A 76 -16.06 -26.15 -7.29
CA PHE A 76 -15.12 -25.73 -8.33
C PHE A 76 -14.56 -26.91 -9.13
N LYS A 77 -14.18 -28.00 -8.46
CA LYS A 77 -13.75 -29.21 -9.15
C LYS A 77 -14.85 -29.79 -10.05
N LYS A 78 -16.10 -29.83 -9.56
CA LYS A 78 -17.26 -30.29 -10.35
C LYS A 78 -17.52 -29.41 -11.58
N ARG A 79 -17.28 -28.10 -11.45
CA ARG A 79 -17.43 -27.12 -12.53
C ARG A 79 -16.19 -27.06 -13.46
N GLY A 80 -15.16 -27.88 -13.23
CA GLY A 80 -13.95 -27.91 -14.05
C GLY A 80 -13.04 -26.68 -13.90
N LEU A 81 -13.17 -25.91 -12.81
CA LEU A 81 -12.43 -24.67 -12.63
C LEU A 81 -11.05 -24.88 -12.01
N ILE A 82 -10.85 -25.98 -11.28
CA ILE A 82 -9.58 -26.26 -10.58
C ILE A 82 -9.08 -27.67 -10.80
N HIS A 83 -7.75 -27.79 -10.84
CA HIS A 83 -7.03 -29.04 -10.67
C HIS A 83 -6.74 -29.29 -9.19
N LYS A 84 -6.69 -30.55 -8.80
CA LYS A 84 -6.27 -31.01 -7.49
C LYS A 84 -5.26 -32.13 -7.66
N GLN A 85 -4.01 -31.90 -7.25
CA GLN A 85 -2.91 -32.85 -7.39
C GLN A 85 -2.31 -33.16 -6.01
N PRO A 86 -1.93 -34.39 -5.67
CA PRO A 86 -1.18 -34.69 -4.46
C PRO A 86 0.13 -33.90 -4.42
N SER A 87 0.48 -33.37 -3.25
CA SER A 87 1.79 -32.77 -3.06
C SER A 87 2.90 -33.83 -3.15
N GLN A 88 3.99 -33.51 -3.81
CA GLN A 88 5.16 -34.38 -3.88
C GLN A 88 5.96 -34.40 -2.57
N THR A 89 5.80 -33.37 -1.74
CA THR A 89 6.54 -33.22 -0.48
C THR A 89 5.74 -33.71 0.74
N ASP A 90 4.41 -33.66 0.68
CA ASP A 90 3.52 -34.16 1.73
C ASP A 90 2.28 -34.79 1.09
N GLY A 91 2.27 -36.12 0.99
CA GLY A 91 1.17 -36.87 0.37
C GLY A 91 -0.20 -36.72 1.05
N ARG A 92 -0.27 -36.06 2.21
CA ARG A 92 -1.52 -35.72 2.91
C ARG A 92 -2.14 -34.42 2.39
N GLN A 93 -1.35 -33.60 1.69
CA GLN A 93 -1.78 -32.32 1.16
C GLN A 93 -2.07 -32.43 -0.35
N ASN A 94 -3.03 -31.65 -0.81
CA ASN A 94 -3.31 -31.48 -2.20
C ASN A 94 -3.02 -30.05 -2.61
N LEU A 95 -2.29 -29.93 -3.70
CA LEU A 95 -2.04 -28.66 -4.38
C LEU A 95 -3.20 -28.36 -5.32
N LEU A 96 -3.64 -27.11 -5.27
CA LEU A 96 -4.73 -26.57 -6.06
C LEU A 96 -4.16 -25.59 -7.08
N SER A 97 -4.66 -25.64 -8.30
CA SER A 97 -4.37 -24.66 -9.36
C SER A 97 -5.60 -24.48 -10.23
N LEU A 98 -5.70 -23.36 -10.95
CA LEU A 98 -6.75 -23.15 -11.92
C LEU A 98 -6.55 -24.10 -13.13
N THR A 99 -7.66 -24.45 -13.78
CA THR A 99 -7.67 -25.03 -15.11
C THR A 99 -7.73 -23.91 -16.15
N GLU A 100 -7.64 -24.22 -17.44
CA GLU A 100 -7.88 -23.25 -18.51
C GLU A 100 -9.25 -22.55 -18.33
N GLN A 101 -10.30 -23.30 -18.02
CA GLN A 101 -11.63 -22.75 -17.72
C GLN A 101 -11.64 -21.88 -16.44
N GLY A 102 -10.80 -22.22 -15.45
CA GLY A 102 -10.60 -21.41 -14.25
C GLY A 102 -9.89 -20.10 -14.57
N GLU A 103 -8.88 -20.11 -15.42
CA GLU A 103 -8.17 -18.93 -15.90
C GLU A 103 -9.09 -18.00 -16.72
N GLU A 104 -9.95 -18.55 -17.56
CA GLU A 104 -10.97 -17.79 -18.29
C GLU A 104 -11.95 -17.12 -17.32
N ALA A 105 -12.38 -17.84 -16.28
CA ALA A 105 -13.25 -17.29 -15.24
C ALA A 105 -12.56 -16.15 -14.46
N PHE A 106 -11.28 -16.31 -14.12
CA PHE A 106 -10.46 -15.25 -13.53
C PHE A 106 -10.34 -14.04 -14.45
N ALA A 107 -9.99 -14.23 -15.72
CA ALA A 107 -9.82 -13.15 -16.69
C ALA A 107 -11.12 -12.33 -16.84
N MET A 108 -12.27 -13.00 -16.91
CA MET A 108 -13.58 -12.36 -16.97
C MET A 108 -13.87 -11.54 -15.71
N LEU A 109 -13.65 -12.09 -14.51
CA LEU A 109 -13.86 -11.41 -13.23
C LEU A 109 -12.96 -10.18 -13.11
N ASN A 110 -11.68 -10.34 -13.44
CA ASN A 110 -10.67 -9.27 -13.39
C ASN A 110 -11.02 -8.13 -14.36
N ALA A 111 -11.43 -8.44 -15.59
CA ALA A 111 -11.84 -7.44 -16.56
C ALA A 111 -13.06 -6.64 -16.08
N ARG A 112 -14.07 -7.29 -15.52
CA ARG A 112 -15.27 -6.65 -14.97
C ARG A 112 -14.95 -5.78 -13.75
N SER A 113 -14.13 -6.30 -12.82
CA SER A 113 -13.69 -5.54 -11.66
C SER A 113 -12.95 -4.26 -12.07
N ARG A 114 -12.00 -4.38 -13.01
CA ARG A 114 -11.29 -3.20 -13.55
C ARG A 114 -12.23 -2.19 -14.17
N SER A 115 -13.22 -2.65 -14.93
CA SER A 115 -14.19 -1.77 -15.58
C SER A 115 -15.06 -1.03 -14.55
N GLU A 116 -15.54 -1.72 -13.50
CA GLU A 116 -16.33 -1.08 -12.44
C GLU A 116 -15.51 -0.06 -11.64
N VAL A 117 -14.29 -0.42 -11.26
CA VAL A 117 -13.38 0.51 -10.55
C VAL A 117 -13.03 1.70 -11.45
N ALA A 118 -12.74 1.48 -12.73
CA ALA A 118 -12.49 2.56 -13.68
C ALA A 118 -13.69 3.51 -13.82
N ALA A 119 -14.91 2.98 -13.84
CA ALA A 119 -16.14 3.79 -13.88
C ALA A 119 -16.29 4.64 -12.61
N ILE A 120 -16.00 4.08 -11.43
CA ILE A 120 -16.01 4.84 -10.17
C ILE A 120 -14.94 5.94 -10.20
N MET A 121 -13.72 5.63 -10.67
CA MET A 121 -12.61 6.58 -10.70
C MET A 121 -12.79 7.68 -11.74
N SER A 122 -13.49 7.42 -12.84
CA SER A 122 -13.64 8.35 -13.96
C SER A 122 -14.39 9.64 -13.62
N VAL A 123 -15.18 9.64 -12.54
CA VAL A 123 -15.95 10.83 -12.10
C VAL A 123 -15.09 11.79 -11.24
N PHE A 124 -13.91 11.39 -10.86
CA PHE A 124 -13.01 12.17 -9.99
C PHE A 124 -11.94 12.88 -10.81
N SER A 125 -11.53 14.07 -10.34
CA SER A 125 -10.30 14.72 -10.82
C SER A 125 -9.06 13.87 -10.49
N ALA A 126 -7.96 14.03 -11.24
CA ALA A 126 -6.70 13.35 -10.95
C ALA A 126 -6.23 13.58 -9.49
N SER A 127 -6.45 14.78 -8.96
CA SER A 127 -6.14 15.11 -7.56
C SER A 127 -6.99 14.29 -6.59
N ASP A 128 -8.30 14.16 -6.84
CA ASP A 128 -9.17 13.39 -5.96
C ASP A 128 -8.95 11.89 -6.06
N GLN A 129 -8.61 11.38 -7.25
CA GLN A 129 -8.17 9.99 -7.44
C GLN A 129 -6.96 9.68 -6.54
N ASN A 130 -5.92 10.52 -6.59
CA ASN A 130 -4.74 10.37 -5.74
C ASN A 130 -5.09 10.44 -4.25
N ARG A 131 -5.97 11.38 -3.84
CA ARG A 131 -6.41 11.49 -2.45
C ARG A 131 -7.16 10.23 -1.97
N LEU A 132 -8.01 9.67 -2.83
CA LEU A 132 -8.75 8.45 -2.52
C LEU A 132 -7.80 7.25 -2.34
N VAL A 133 -6.87 7.05 -3.28
CA VAL A 133 -5.88 5.96 -3.20
C VAL A 133 -5.00 6.11 -1.95
N LYS A 134 -4.53 7.31 -1.63
CA LYS A 134 -3.76 7.57 -0.40
C LYS A 134 -4.55 7.25 0.87
N ALA A 135 -5.84 7.60 0.92
CA ALA A 135 -6.68 7.26 2.05
C ALA A 135 -6.84 5.74 2.22
N MET A 136 -6.98 4.99 1.12
CA MET A 136 -7.03 3.52 1.13
C MET A 136 -5.73 2.93 1.67
N HIS A 137 -4.57 3.34 1.16
CA HIS A 137 -3.26 2.88 1.68
C HIS A 137 -3.07 3.20 3.16
N THR A 138 -3.56 4.37 3.62
CA THR A 138 -3.51 4.71 5.04
C THR A 138 -4.35 3.75 5.88
N ILE A 139 -5.56 3.42 5.43
CA ILE A 139 -6.44 2.46 6.12
C ILE A 139 -5.79 1.07 6.15
N GLU A 140 -5.28 0.59 5.02
CA GLU A 140 -4.58 -0.70 4.92
C GLU A 140 -3.40 -0.79 5.89
N GLY A 141 -2.54 0.24 5.91
CA GLY A 141 -1.39 0.28 6.82
C GLY A 141 -1.79 0.29 8.30
N LEU A 142 -2.83 1.04 8.69
CA LEU A 142 -3.34 1.06 10.06
C LEU A 142 -3.97 -0.27 10.49
N LEU A 143 -4.55 -1.02 9.55
CA LEU A 143 -5.15 -2.33 9.80
C LEU A 143 -4.14 -3.50 9.70
N GLY A 144 -2.85 -3.20 9.46
CA GLY A 144 -1.78 -4.18 9.48
C GLY A 144 -1.57 -4.93 8.16
N ALA A 145 -2.15 -4.44 7.06
CA ALA A 145 -1.83 -4.97 5.74
C ALA A 145 -0.33 -4.76 5.47
N GLN A 146 0.38 -5.85 5.18
CA GLN A 146 1.74 -5.72 4.66
C GLN A 146 1.64 -5.26 3.20
N PRO A 147 2.39 -4.23 2.78
CA PRO A 147 2.36 -3.80 1.39
C PRO A 147 2.77 -4.97 0.49
N GLU A 148 1.89 -5.38 -0.40
CA GLU A 148 2.09 -6.50 -1.34
C GLU A 148 3.25 -6.26 -2.33
N ARG A 149 3.76 -5.03 -2.39
CA ARG A 149 4.95 -4.65 -3.20
C ARG A 149 5.81 -3.66 -2.44
N LYS A 150 7.13 -3.82 -2.58
CA LYS A 150 8.07 -2.71 -2.35
C LYS A 150 7.67 -1.61 -3.34
N ILE A 151 6.97 -0.58 -2.84
CA ILE A 151 6.60 0.55 -3.66
C ILE A 151 7.93 1.18 -4.12
N PRO A 152 8.19 1.27 -5.43
CA PRO A 152 9.43 1.85 -5.90
C PRO A 152 9.48 3.33 -5.48
N TYR A 153 10.59 3.74 -4.89
CA TYR A 153 10.85 5.14 -4.63
C TYR A 153 11.72 5.74 -5.74
N LEU A 154 11.49 7.01 -6.03
CA LEU A 154 12.28 7.79 -6.98
C LEU A 154 13.18 8.74 -6.20
N LEU A 155 14.48 8.75 -6.49
CA LEU A 155 15.38 9.80 -6.05
C LEU A 155 15.45 10.88 -7.14
N ARG A 156 15.06 12.10 -6.80
CA ARG A 156 15.11 13.24 -7.71
C ARG A 156 15.86 14.43 -7.12
N PRO A 157 16.41 15.34 -7.94
CA PRO A 157 16.89 16.63 -7.47
C PRO A 157 15.78 17.42 -6.77
N HIS A 158 16.18 18.33 -5.90
CA HIS A 158 15.25 19.25 -5.25
C HIS A 158 14.57 20.19 -6.23
N GLN A 159 13.36 20.60 -5.90
CA GLN A 159 12.52 21.52 -6.65
C GLN A 159 11.98 22.63 -5.72
N PRO A 160 11.47 23.75 -6.27
CA PRO A 160 10.76 24.76 -5.48
C PRO A 160 9.63 24.14 -4.65
N GLY A 161 9.59 24.44 -3.35
CA GLY A 161 8.66 23.87 -2.37
C GLY A 161 9.28 22.78 -1.46
N ASP A 162 10.26 22.01 -1.97
CA ASP A 162 10.87 20.92 -1.21
C ASP A 162 11.59 21.39 0.07
N MET A 163 12.19 22.58 0.00
CA MET A 163 12.90 23.13 1.16
C MET A 163 11.97 23.42 2.33
N GLY A 164 10.75 23.88 2.06
CA GLY A 164 9.72 24.02 3.08
C GLY A 164 9.34 22.69 3.72
N TRP A 165 9.22 21.63 2.92
CA TRP A 165 8.97 20.28 3.41
C TRP A 165 10.12 19.79 4.31
N VAL A 166 11.38 20.01 3.91
CA VAL A 166 12.56 19.59 4.70
C VAL A 166 12.54 20.24 6.08
N VAL A 167 12.32 21.56 6.15
CA VAL A 167 12.25 22.28 7.43
C VAL A 167 11.13 21.74 8.31
N HIS A 168 9.91 21.69 7.77
CA HIS A 168 8.73 21.22 8.47
C HIS A 168 8.90 19.80 9.02
N ARG A 169 9.34 18.86 8.18
CA ARG A 169 9.43 17.45 8.58
C ARG A 169 10.56 17.17 9.58
N HIS A 170 11.68 17.87 9.45
CA HIS A 170 12.73 17.78 10.48
C HIS A 170 12.22 18.31 11.82
N GLY A 171 11.55 19.48 11.85
CA GLY A 171 10.98 20.01 13.07
C GLY A 171 10.00 19.03 13.73
N MET A 172 9.01 18.56 12.96
CA MET A 172 7.99 17.63 13.45
C MET A 172 8.57 16.32 13.98
N LEU A 173 9.36 15.60 13.15
CA LEU A 173 9.85 14.27 13.53
C LEU A 173 10.85 14.32 14.68
N TYR A 174 11.69 15.34 14.73
CA TYR A 174 12.64 15.45 15.84
C TYR A 174 11.97 15.89 17.14
N ALA A 175 10.89 16.67 17.08
CA ALA A 175 10.07 16.93 18.24
C ALA A 175 9.37 15.65 18.75
N GLU A 176 8.79 14.86 17.86
CA GLU A 176 8.10 13.61 18.20
C GLU A 176 9.05 12.52 18.73
N GLU A 177 10.20 12.31 18.06
CA GLU A 177 11.10 11.20 18.37
C GLU A 177 12.15 11.53 19.46
N TYR A 178 12.55 12.81 19.59
CA TYR A 178 13.65 13.24 20.47
C TYR A 178 13.27 14.36 21.44
N GLY A 179 12.06 14.91 21.34
CA GLY A 179 11.61 16.00 22.21
C GLY A 179 12.31 17.35 21.95
N TRP A 180 12.81 17.55 20.71
CA TRP A 180 13.49 18.80 20.34
C TRP A 180 12.45 19.92 20.09
N ASP A 181 12.85 21.15 20.35
CA ASP A 181 11.99 22.33 20.27
C ASP A 181 12.12 23.09 18.93
N GLU A 182 11.46 24.23 18.83
CA GLU A 182 11.47 25.12 17.68
C GLU A 182 12.85 25.70 17.33
N LEU A 183 13.80 25.66 18.25
CA LEU A 183 15.18 26.09 17.98
C LEU A 183 15.86 25.16 16.99
N PHE A 184 15.53 23.87 17.02
CA PHE A 184 16.00 22.92 16.01
C PHE A 184 15.40 23.21 14.63
N GLU A 185 14.12 23.52 14.55
CA GLU A 185 13.48 23.93 13.28
C GLU A 185 14.14 25.17 12.71
N ALA A 186 14.41 26.17 13.53
CA ALA A 186 15.14 27.39 13.14
C ALA A 186 16.57 27.08 12.63
N LEU A 187 17.26 26.11 13.26
CA LEU A 187 18.56 25.66 12.80
C LEU A 187 18.47 25.01 11.42
N VAL A 188 17.51 24.12 11.20
CA VAL A 188 17.26 23.46 9.90
C VAL A 188 16.95 24.50 8.84
N ALA A 189 16.07 25.47 9.13
CA ALA A 189 15.74 26.55 8.23
C ALA A 189 16.97 27.37 7.81
N SER A 190 17.86 27.67 8.77
CA SER A 190 19.13 28.37 8.50
C SER A 190 20.07 27.55 7.57
N ILE A 191 20.16 26.24 7.79
CA ILE A 191 20.98 25.34 6.95
C ILE A 191 20.42 25.30 5.54
N VAL A 192 19.12 25.12 5.38
CA VAL A 192 18.43 25.08 4.08
C VAL A 192 18.59 26.41 3.33
N ALA A 193 18.38 27.55 4.00
CA ALA A 193 18.56 28.86 3.39
C ALA A 193 19.97 29.06 2.86
N LYS A 194 20.98 28.75 3.67
CA LYS A 194 22.39 28.82 3.27
C LYS A 194 22.71 27.89 2.09
N PHE A 195 22.18 26.68 2.10
CA PHE A 195 22.36 25.74 1.00
C PHE A 195 21.84 26.34 -0.32
N ILE A 196 20.60 26.82 -0.36
CA ILE A 196 20.01 27.37 -1.60
C ILE A 196 20.74 28.62 -2.07
N GLN A 197 21.13 29.51 -1.15
CA GLN A 197 21.84 30.76 -1.48
C GLN A 197 23.22 30.51 -2.11
N HIS A 198 23.89 29.41 -1.72
CA HIS A 198 25.27 29.13 -2.14
C HIS A 198 25.39 27.84 -2.95
N TYR A 199 24.28 27.26 -3.37
CA TYR A 199 24.25 25.97 -4.06
C TYR A 199 25.15 25.91 -5.30
N ASN A 200 26.10 25.00 -5.27
CA ASN A 200 26.97 24.72 -6.40
C ASN A 200 26.68 23.32 -6.98
N PRO A 201 25.97 23.23 -8.10
CA PRO A 201 25.57 21.94 -8.68
C PRO A 201 26.73 21.07 -9.18
N LYS A 202 27.95 21.59 -9.26
CA LYS A 202 29.15 20.80 -9.59
C LYS A 202 29.72 20.04 -8.39
N GLN A 203 29.43 20.48 -7.15
CA GLN A 203 30.06 19.98 -5.92
C GLN A 203 29.07 19.56 -4.85
N GLU A 204 27.81 19.90 -4.99
CA GLU A 204 26.78 19.70 -3.98
C GLU A 204 25.55 19.07 -4.60
N ARG A 205 24.79 18.35 -3.80
CA ARG A 205 23.53 17.71 -4.21
C ARG A 205 22.54 17.76 -3.07
N CYS A 206 21.27 17.84 -3.43
CA CYS A 206 20.16 17.51 -2.56
C CYS A 206 19.27 16.51 -3.31
N TRP A 207 19.07 15.34 -2.74
CA TRP A 207 18.14 14.35 -3.25
C TRP A 207 16.90 14.32 -2.38
N MET A 208 15.76 14.29 -3.04
CA MET A 208 14.45 14.07 -2.45
C MET A 208 14.00 12.66 -2.85
N ALA A 209 13.67 11.84 -1.86
CA ALA A 209 13.04 10.55 -2.09
C ALA A 209 11.53 10.75 -2.19
N GLU A 210 10.94 10.29 -3.27
CA GLU A 210 9.51 10.38 -3.54
C GLU A 210 8.93 8.97 -3.72
N MET A 211 7.81 8.70 -3.09
CA MET A 211 7.07 7.45 -3.15
C MET A 211 5.59 7.79 -3.30
N ASP A 212 4.92 7.24 -4.32
CA ASP A 212 3.52 7.54 -4.64
C ASP A 212 3.19 9.04 -4.77
N GLY A 213 4.13 9.82 -5.31
CA GLY A 213 3.97 11.27 -5.46
C GLY A 213 4.07 12.04 -4.14
N GLU A 214 4.52 11.41 -3.05
CA GLU A 214 4.80 12.07 -1.77
C GLU A 214 6.30 12.05 -1.47
N ILE A 215 6.82 13.16 -0.96
CA ILE A 215 8.18 13.20 -0.45
C ILE A 215 8.24 12.36 0.82
N VAL A 216 9.14 11.39 0.85
CA VAL A 216 9.35 10.49 1.99
C VAL A 216 10.76 10.54 2.55
N GLY A 217 11.63 11.36 1.99
CA GLY A 217 12.98 11.52 2.52
C GLY A 217 13.76 12.63 1.82
N SER A 218 14.80 13.07 2.49
CA SER A 218 15.76 14.06 1.97
C SER A 218 17.17 13.72 2.40
N VAL A 219 18.16 14.08 1.59
CA VAL A 219 19.57 14.07 1.97
C VAL A 219 20.32 15.15 1.21
N PHE A 220 21.18 15.85 1.92
CA PHE A 220 22.04 16.89 1.37
C PHE A 220 23.50 16.43 1.42
N LEU A 221 24.19 16.54 0.31
CA LEU A 221 25.63 16.41 0.21
C LEU A 221 26.21 17.80 -0.03
N VAL A 222 26.91 18.34 0.96
CA VAL A 222 27.49 19.69 0.90
C VAL A 222 29.00 19.63 0.99
N LYS A 223 29.66 20.56 0.33
CA LYS A 223 31.11 20.70 0.40
C LYS A 223 31.52 21.26 1.75
N LYS A 224 32.34 20.53 2.52
CA LYS A 224 32.92 20.99 3.77
C LYS A 224 34.31 21.57 3.59
N SER A 225 35.14 20.98 2.68
CA SER A 225 36.48 21.42 2.35
C SER A 225 36.81 21.03 0.90
N ARG A 226 38.08 21.25 0.49
CA ARG A 226 38.54 20.86 -0.85
C ARG A 226 38.45 19.34 -1.10
N THR A 227 38.57 18.53 -0.04
CA THR A 227 38.63 17.06 -0.13
C THR A 227 37.52 16.35 0.67
N VAL A 228 36.68 17.10 1.38
CA VAL A 228 35.65 16.52 2.26
C VAL A 228 34.28 17.03 1.89
N ALA A 229 33.37 16.10 1.66
CA ALA A 229 31.92 16.35 1.59
C ALA A 229 31.27 15.93 2.93
N GLN A 230 30.16 16.58 3.25
CA GLN A 230 29.40 16.30 4.46
C GLN A 230 27.95 16.00 4.09
N LEU A 231 27.42 14.90 4.62
CA LEU A 231 25.98 14.63 4.59
C LEU A 231 25.28 15.49 5.65
N ARG A 232 24.16 16.09 5.26
CA ARG A 232 23.30 16.89 6.13
C ARG A 232 21.84 16.61 5.82
N LEU A 233 20.97 16.92 6.77
CA LEU A 233 19.53 16.87 6.63
C LEU A 233 19.05 15.54 6.01
N LEU A 234 19.67 14.43 6.46
CA LEU A 234 19.20 13.09 6.14
C LEU A 234 17.97 12.79 7.00
N LEU A 235 16.86 12.60 6.35
CA LEU A 235 15.58 12.23 6.97
C LEU A 235 14.88 11.22 6.08
N VAL A 236 14.29 10.20 6.72
CA VAL A 236 13.37 9.26 6.07
C VAL A 236 12.11 9.17 6.93
N GLU A 237 10.97 9.40 6.31
CA GLU A 237 9.65 9.26 6.94
C GLU A 237 9.49 7.88 7.58
N PRO A 238 8.86 7.76 8.77
CA PRO A 238 8.68 6.48 9.44
C PRO A 238 8.09 5.38 8.55
N LYS A 239 7.11 5.73 7.71
CA LYS A 239 6.46 4.82 6.75
C LYS A 239 7.37 4.30 5.64
N ALA A 240 8.51 4.93 5.42
CA ALA A 240 9.46 4.60 4.36
C ALA A 240 10.80 4.04 4.89
N ARG A 241 10.93 3.91 6.21
CA ARG A 241 12.12 3.30 6.85
C ARG A 241 12.15 1.80 6.54
N GLY A 242 13.34 1.25 6.40
CA GLY A 242 13.54 -0.16 6.07
C GLY A 242 13.38 -0.53 4.58
N LEU A 243 13.02 0.44 3.73
CA LEU A 243 12.87 0.22 2.27
C LEU A 243 14.18 0.44 1.48
N GLY A 244 15.30 0.69 2.15
CA GLY A 244 16.59 0.91 1.50
C GLY A 244 16.82 2.34 0.99
N ILE A 245 16.00 3.31 1.37
CA ILE A 245 16.10 4.72 0.93
C ILE A 245 17.36 5.41 1.47
N SER A 246 17.84 4.99 2.64
CA SER A 246 19.00 5.56 3.33
C SER A 246 20.26 4.70 3.21
N GLY A 247 20.25 3.65 2.40
CA GLY A 247 21.37 2.73 2.20
C GLY A 247 22.26 3.09 1.03
#